data_4e1f1f99482f6c6e7f51082ee50f2576
#
_entry.id   4e1f1f99482f6c6e7f51082ee50f2576
#
_cell.length_a   1.000
_cell.length_b   1.000
_cell.length_c   1.000
_cell.angle_alpha   90.00
_cell.angle_beta   90.00
_cell.angle_gamma   90.00
#
_symmetry.space_group_name_H-M   'P 1'
#
loop_
_entity.id
_entity.type
_entity.pdbx_description
1 polymer ?
#
loop_
_entity_poly.entity_id
_entity_poly.type
_entity_poly.pdbx_seq_one_letter_code
_entity_poly.pdbx_strand_id
1 'polypeptide(L)'
;MLELLDATKPFINSFKGMRLSTRPDCITPEILQRLQQFHVTAIELGAQSMQDVVLQNNHRGHTAQDVRNAAKWITDAGFSLGLQMMIGLDGSTPEQERETLQELLALHPDTLRIYPLVVLKGTELAERVQNGSFVLYDWETVLELCADALCACRQQGVRVIRCGLHAEDTVQSEAIAGFYHPAFRELVESRLCLRVLKQWMQQHPQETMAEVQVAPGWSSRVAGHHACNRAACREAGVSLRIIETAAIPAGMLQIGKDGYDVFQIAGTARI
;
A
#
# COMPACT_ATOMS: atom_id res chain seq x y z
N MET A 1 11.64 11.70 -23.32
CA MET A 1 12.30 11.26 -22.07
C MET A 1 13.74 11.75 -21.98
N LEU A 2 14.63 11.43 -22.92
CA LEU A 2 16.06 11.82 -22.86
C LEU A 2 16.27 13.34 -22.78
N GLU A 3 15.50 14.14 -23.52
CA GLU A 3 15.56 15.61 -23.46
C GLU A 3 15.22 16.15 -22.06
N LEU A 4 14.26 15.53 -21.36
CA LEU A 4 13.93 15.89 -19.98
C LEU A 4 15.07 15.54 -19.03
N LEU A 5 15.73 14.41 -19.23
CA LEU A 5 16.91 14.02 -18.45
C LEU A 5 18.09 14.94 -18.72
N ASP A 6 18.31 15.36 -19.99
CA ASP A 6 19.34 16.36 -20.32
C ASP A 6 19.10 17.70 -19.63
N ALA A 7 17.85 18.13 -19.52
CA ALA A 7 17.50 19.36 -18.81
C ALA A 7 17.80 19.31 -17.31
N THR A 8 17.98 18.13 -16.70
CA THR A 8 18.36 18.02 -15.28
C THR A 8 19.86 18.16 -15.01
N LYS A 9 20.70 18.03 -16.04
CA LYS A 9 22.19 18.06 -15.90
C LYS A 9 22.72 19.28 -15.13
N PRO A 10 22.23 20.52 -15.34
CA PRO A 10 22.70 21.67 -14.57
C PRO A 10 22.44 21.59 -13.07
N PHE A 11 21.47 20.75 -12.65
CA PHE A 11 20.98 20.64 -11.28
C PHE A 11 21.45 19.37 -10.56
N ILE A 12 22.27 18.53 -11.21
CA ILE A 12 22.63 17.19 -10.74
C ILE A 12 23.25 17.19 -9.33
N ASN A 13 23.98 18.24 -8.97
CA ASN A 13 24.60 18.38 -7.64
C ASN A 13 23.61 18.85 -6.56
N SER A 14 22.39 19.22 -6.92
CA SER A 14 21.37 19.72 -5.99
C SER A 14 20.50 18.60 -5.39
N PHE A 15 20.62 17.37 -5.88
CA PHE A 15 19.82 16.22 -5.43
C PHE A 15 20.64 14.92 -5.45
N LYS A 16 20.24 13.95 -4.64
CA LYS A 16 20.98 12.68 -4.47
C LYS A 16 20.80 11.72 -5.62
N GLY A 17 19.79 11.89 -6.46
CA GLY A 17 19.45 11.05 -7.58
C GLY A 17 18.03 11.24 -8.07
N MET A 18 17.74 10.70 -9.25
CA MET A 18 16.41 10.76 -9.85
C MET A 18 15.73 9.41 -9.77
N ARG A 19 14.41 9.45 -9.54
CA ARG A 19 13.53 8.31 -9.69
C ARG A 19 12.70 8.47 -10.96
N LEU A 20 12.61 7.42 -11.74
CA LEU A 20 11.73 7.32 -12.90
C LEU A 20 10.64 6.29 -12.63
N SER A 21 9.41 6.57 -13.08
CA SER A 21 8.32 5.59 -13.09
C SER A 21 7.97 5.27 -14.55
N THR A 22 7.81 3.98 -14.85
CA THR A 22 7.54 3.52 -16.21
C THR A 22 6.74 2.23 -16.24
N ARG A 23 6.31 1.83 -17.43
CA ARG A 23 5.69 0.53 -17.68
C ARG A 23 6.78 -0.55 -17.78
N PRO A 24 6.49 -1.80 -17.36
CA PRO A 24 7.46 -2.91 -17.46
C PRO A 24 7.93 -3.19 -18.88
N ASP A 25 7.03 -3.21 -19.87
CA ASP A 25 7.30 -3.45 -21.29
C ASP A 25 8.13 -2.35 -21.97
N CYS A 26 8.35 -1.21 -21.30
CA CYS A 26 9.20 -0.12 -21.78
C CYS A 26 10.65 -0.23 -21.29
N ILE A 27 11.01 -1.23 -20.51
CA ILE A 27 12.37 -1.45 -20.01
C ILE A 27 13.07 -2.46 -20.89
N THR A 28 14.26 -2.09 -21.36
CA THR A 28 15.21 -2.97 -22.04
C THR A 28 16.63 -2.70 -21.53
N PRO A 29 17.57 -3.65 -21.69
CA PRO A 29 18.98 -3.43 -21.33
C PRO A 29 19.60 -2.18 -21.96
N GLU A 30 19.24 -1.87 -23.21
CA GLU A 30 19.75 -0.70 -23.94
C GLU A 30 19.24 0.61 -23.33
N ILE A 31 17.97 0.64 -22.89
CA ILE A 31 17.39 1.79 -22.19
C ILE A 31 18.09 2.00 -20.84
N LEU A 32 18.31 0.92 -20.09
CA LEU A 32 19.01 0.98 -18.80
C LEU A 32 20.46 1.48 -18.96
N GLN A 33 21.19 1.00 -19.97
CA GLN A 33 22.53 1.51 -20.28
C GLN A 33 22.52 3.01 -20.58
N ARG A 34 21.50 3.52 -21.27
CA ARG A 34 21.36 4.96 -21.49
C ARG A 34 21.03 5.71 -20.18
N LEU A 35 20.17 5.16 -19.33
CA LEU A 35 19.81 5.78 -18.04
C LEU A 35 20.99 5.86 -17.07
N GLN A 36 21.95 4.94 -17.14
CA GLN A 36 23.21 5.00 -16.37
C GLN A 36 24.06 6.24 -16.68
N GLN A 37 23.89 6.85 -17.87
CA GLN A 37 24.59 8.11 -18.24
C GLN A 37 24.00 9.35 -17.57
N PHE A 38 22.83 9.20 -16.92
CA PHE A 38 22.16 10.25 -16.17
C PHE A 38 22.21 9.93 -14.68
N HIS A 39 21.89 10.89 -13.84
CA HIS A 39 21.85 10.69 -12.38
C HIS A 39 20.56 9.96 -11.91
N VAL A 40 20.14 8.94 -12.65
CA VAL A 40 19.04 8.06 -12.27
C VAL A 40 19.55 7.05 -11.26
N THR A 41 18.88 6.91 -10.13
CA THR A 41 19.26 6.00 -9.05
C THR A 41 18.18 4.96 -8.76
N ALA A 42 16.94 5.21 -9.18
CA ALA A 42 15.83 4.31 -8.92
C ALA A 42 14.85 4.29 -10.10
N ILE A 43 14.32 3.11 -10.39
CA ILE A 43 13.29 2.90 -11.41
C ILE A 43 12.10 2.22 -10.75
N GLU A 44 10.91 2.78 -10.95
CA GLU A 44 9.67 2.25 -10.43
C GLU A 44 8.83 1.69 -11.58
N LEU A 45 8.41 0.44 -11.44
CA LEU A 45 7.56 -0.25 -12.42
C LEU A 45 6.11 -0.25 -11.98
N GLY A 46 5.24 0.22 -12.86
CA GLY A 46 3.79 0.10 -12.72
C GLY A 46 3.33 -1.32 -13.02
N ALA A 47 3.66 -2.30 -12.17
CA ALA A 47 3.26 -3.70 -12.32
C ALA A 47 1.75 -3.88 -12.25
N GLN A 48 1.10 -3.24 -11.31
CA GLN A 48 -0.32 -3.21 -11.00
C GLN A 48 -0.86 -4.57 -10.50
N SER A 49 -0.63 -5.67 -11.23
CA SER A 49 -0.97 -7.05 -10.90
C SER A 49 0.08 -8.00 -11.46
N MET A 50 0.14 -9.22 -10.95
CA MET A 50 0.93 -10.33 -11.51
C MET A 50 0.03 -11.41 -12.14
N GLN A 51 -1.26 -11.10 -12.33
CA GLN A 51 -2.25 -11.97 -12.98
C GLN A 51 -2.51 -11.44 -14.40
N ASP A 52 -2.09 -12.18 -15.44
CA ASP A 52 -2.19 -11.72 -16.83
C ASP A 52 -3.64 -11.45 -17.27
N VAL A 53 -4.60 -12.22 -16.77
CA VAL A 53 -6.04 -11.99 -17.04
C VAL A 53 -6.47 -10.64 -16.49
N VAL A 54 -6.03 -10.28 -15.27
CA VAL A 54 -6.34 -8.99 -14.65
C VAL A 54 -5.68 -7.84 -15.44
N LEU A 55 -4.43 -8.02 -15.86
CA LEU A 55 -3.72 -7.04 -16.69
C LEU A 55 -4.43 -6.81 -18.03
N GLN A 56 -4.91 -7.87 -18.69
CA GLN A 56 -5.67 -7.80 -19.94
C GLN A 56 -7.01 -7.08 -19.75
N ASN A 57 -7.79 -7.46 -18.74
CA ASN A 57 -9.10 -6.83 -18.45
C ASN A 57 -8.98 -5.33 -18.20
N ASN A 58 -7.85 -4.89 -17.67
CA ASN A 58 -7.57 -3.49 -17.36
C ASN A 58 -6.71 -2.79 -18.42
N HIS A 59 -6.56 -3.38 -19.61
CA HIS A 59 -5.84 -2.80 -20.76
C HIS A 59 -4.41 -2.33 -20.43
N ARG A 60 -3.68 -3.08 -19.56
CA ARG A 60 -2.35 -2.63 -19.10
C ARG A 60 -1.26 -2.76 -20.18
N GLY A 61 -1.43 -3.64 -21.17
CA GLY A 61 -0.55 -3.78 -22.32
C GLY A 61 0.82 -4.40 -22.00
N HIS A 62 1.00 -4.98 -20.82
CA HIS A 62 2.16 -5.76 -20.41
C HIS A 62 1.70 -7.02 -19.67
N THR A 63 2.60 -7.96 -19.46
CA THR A 63 2.39 -9.23 -18.78
C THR A 63 3.14 -9.29 -17.44
N ALA A 64 2.82 -10.27 -16.59
CA ALA A 64 3.59 -10.57 -15.40
C ALA A 64 5.05 -10.94 -15.74
N GLN A 65 5.27 -11.58 -16.90
CA GLN A 65 6.63 -11.90 -17.35
C GLN A 65 7.44 -10.65 -17.70
N ASP A 66 6.81 -9.61 -18.28
CA ASP A 66 7.47 -8.31 -18.53
C ASP A 66 7.89 -7.66 -17.22
N VAL A 67 7.06 -7.75 -16.17
CA VAL A 67 7.42 -7.27 -14.82
C VAL A 67 8.65 -7.99 -14.29
N ARG A 68 8.69 -9.34 -14.37
CA ARG A 68 9.84 -10.14 -13.88
C ARG A 68 11.12 -9.81 -14.66
N ASN A 69 11.02 -9.70 -15.98
CA ASN A 69 12.17 -9.38 -16.83
C ASN A 69 12.71 -7.98 -16.53
N ALA A 70 11.82 -6.97 -16.49
CA ALA A 70 12.20 -5.60 -16.21
C ALA A 70 12.81 -5.44 -14.81
N ALA A 71 12.22 -6.08 -13.78
CA ALA A 71 12.74 -6.06 -12.42
C ALA A 71 14.17 -6.63 -12.36
N LYS A 72 14.38 -7.78 -13.00
CA LYS A 72 15.72 -8.39 -13.09
C LYS A 72 16.72 -7.46 -13.78
N TRP A 73 16.38 -6.89 -14.93
CA TRP A 73 17.30 -6.01 -15.66
C TRP A 73 17.63 -4.74 -14.89
N ILE A 74 16.65 -4.16 -14.17
CA ILE A 74 16.83 -2.96 -13.32
C ILE A 74 17.83 -3.25 -12.20
N THR A 75 17.65 -4.36 -11.49
CA THR A 75 18.56 -4.79 -10.41
C THR A 75 19.95 -5.16 -10.92
N ASP A 76 20.04 -5.89 -12.00
CA ASP A 76 21.33 -6.27 -12.64
C ASP A 76 22.11 -5.01 -13.11
N ALA A 77 21.41 -3.96 -13.54
CA ALA A 77 21.99 -2.69 -13.92
C ALA A 77 22.36 -1.79 -12.73
N GLY A 78 22.09 -2.20 -11.50
CA GLY A 78 22.47 -1.49 -10.27
C GLY A 78 21.53 -0.35 -9.86
N PHE A 79 20.32 -0.26 -10.44
CA PHE A 79 19.30 0.68 -10.00
C PHE A 79 18.49 0.12 -8.83
N SER A 80 18.03 1.01 -7.94
CA SER A 80 17.04 0.67 -6.93
C SER A 80 15.70 0.37 -7.62
N LEU A 81 15.10 -0.78 -7.26
CA LEU A 81 13.83 -1.24 -7.80
C LEU A 81 12.66 -0.76 -6.94
N GLY A 82 11.76 0.00 -7.54
CA GLY A 82 10.44 0.28 -7.00
C GLY A 82 9.37 -0.49 -7.76
N LEU A 83 8.36 -0.97 -7.05
CA LEU A 83 7.19 -1.59 -7.67
C LEU A 83 5.92 -0.86 -7.24
N GLN A 84 4.90 -0.91 -8.09
CA GLN A 84 3.58 -0.39 -7.78
C GLN A 84 2.56 -1.48 -8.08
N MET A 85 1.68 -1.76 -7.10
CA MET A 85 0.51 -2.61 -7.27
C MET A 85 -0.78 -1.82 -7.11
N MET A 86 -1.85 -2.30 -7.73
CA MET A 86 -3.20 -1.83 -7.50
C MET A 86 -4.02 -2.93 -6.84
N ILE A 87 -5.00 -2.53 -6.04
CA ILE A 87 -5.94 -3.43 -5.37
C ILE A 87 -7.35 -3.12 -5.85
N GLY A 88 -8.10 -4.16 -6.22
CA GLY A 88 -9.48 -4.06 -6.67
C GLY A 88 -9.62 -3.82 -8.18
N LEU A 89 -8.62 -4.20 -8.97
CA LEU A 89 -8.72 -4.18 -10.44
C LEU A 89 -9.80 -5.15 -10.95
N ASP A 90 -10.36 -4.84 -12.10
CA ASP A 90 -11.38 -5.68 -12.73
C ASP A 90 -10.86 -7.09 -13.02
N GLY A 91 -11.65 -8.08 -12.62
CA GLY A 91 -11.32 -9.51 -12.77
C GLY A 91 -10.38 -10.07 -11.71
N SER A 92 -9.96 -9.25 -10.72
CA SER A 92 -9.14 -9.73 -9.59
C SER A 92 -10.01 -10.29 -8.46
N THR A 93 -9.45 -11.23 -7.70
CA THR A 93 -10.01 -11.73 -6.44
C THR A 93 -9.08 -11.40 -5.27
N PRO A 94 -9.57 -11.39 -4.01
CA PRO A 94 -8.72 -11.16 -2.85
C PRO A 94 -7.54 -12.13 -2.75
N GLU A 95 -7.69 -13.36 -3.20
CA GLU A 95 -6.63 -14.37 -3.26
C GLU A 95 -5.56 -13.98 -4.28
N GLN A 96 -5.97 -13.58 -5.49
CA GLN A 96 -5.08 -13.12 -6.56
C GLN A 96 -4.33 -11.82 -6.20
N GLU A 97 -4.96 -10.94 -5.39
CA GLU A 97 -4.27 -9.75 -4.84
C GLU A 97 -3.14 -10.17 -3.89
N ARG A 98 -3.36 -11.18 -3.04
CA ARG A 98 -2.32 -11.73 -2.15
C ARG A 98 -1.21 -12.44 -2.93
N GLU A 99 -1.57 -13.23 -3.95
CA GLU A 99 -0.60 -13.85 -4.86
C GLU A 99 0.25 -12.80 -5.58
N THR A 100 -0.39 -11.75 -6.12
CA THR A 100 0.30 -10.61 -6.73
C THR A 100 1.31 -9.99 -5.77
N LEU A 101 0.91 -9.72 -4.52
CA LEU A 101 1.80 -9.19 -3.51
C LEU A 101 3.00 -10.11 -3.27
N GLN A 102 2.78 -11.42 -3.10
CA GLN A 102 3.83 -12.40 -2.88
C GLN A 102 4.82 -12.46 -4.05
N GLU A 103 4.33 -12.47 -5.28
CA GLU A 103 5.17 -12.46 -6.47
C GLU A 103 5.99 -11.17 -6.59
N LEU A 104 5.38 -10.00 -6.31
CA LEU A 104 6.10 -8.74 -6.32
C LEU A 104 7.19 -8.68 -5.25
N LEU A 105 6.92 -9.19 -4.04
CA LEU A 105 7.90 -9.24 -2.97
C LEU A 105 9.04 -10.22 -3.26
N ALA A 106 8.77 -11.31 -3.98
CA ALA A 106 9.79 -12.26 -4.43
C ALA A 106 10.79 -11.65 -5.44
N LEU A 107 10.48 -10.50 -6.04
CA LEU A 107 11.40 -9.72 -6.88
C LEU A 107 12.35 -8.84 -6.05
N HIS A 108 12.25 -8.86 -4.72
CA HIS A 108 13.07 -8.11 -3.76
C HIS A 108 13.15 -6.60 -4.05
N PRO A 109 12.01 -5.89 -4.18
CA PRO A 109 12.02 -4.45 -4.41
C PRO A 109 12.49 -3.69 -3.17
N ASP A 110 13.16 -2.55 -3.36
CA ASP A 110 13.50 -1.62 -2.27
C ASP A 110 12.25 -0.88 -1.77
N THR A 111 11.32 -0.60 -2.68
CA THR A 111 10.11 0.17 -2.37
C THR A 111 8.87 -0.40 -3.06
N LEU A 112 7.73 -0.28 -2.37
CA LEU A 112 6.42 -0.60 -2.95
C LEU A 112 5.46 0.58 -2.79
N ARG A 113 4.59 0.78 -3.80
CA ARG A 113 3.38 1.59 -3.70
C ARG A 113 2.16 0.70 -3.83
N ILE A 114 1.15 0.97 -3.00
CA ILE A 114 -0.11 0.23 -2.97
C ILE A 114 -1.22 1.23 -3.26
N TYR A 115 -1.90 1.04 -4.39
CA TYR A 115 -2.98 1.91 -4.81
C TYR A 115 -4.31 1.16 -4.86
N PRO A 116 -5.24 1.43 -3.94
CA PRO A 116 -6.60 0.96 -4.09
C PRO A 116 -7.25 1.62 -5.31
N LEU A 117 -8.14 0.88 -5.97
CA LEU A 117 -8.84 1.35 -7.16
C LEU A 117 -9.70 2.57 -6.83
N VAL A 118 -9.60 3.61 -7.67
CA VAL A 118 -10.50 4.76 -7.67
C VAL A 118 -11.07 4.90 -9.08
N VAL A 119 -12.39 5.01 -9.16
CA VAL A 119 -13.12 5.14 -10.41
C VAL A 119 -13.39 6.62 -10.69
N LEU A 120 -12.84 7.13 -11.78
CA LEU A 120 -12.97 8.52 -12.16
C LEU A 120 -14.09 8.71 -13.19
N LYS A 121 -14.78 9.82 -13.11
CA LYS A 121 -15.81 10.23 -14.05
C LYS A 121 -15.30 10.23 -15.51
N GLY A 122 -16.16 9.82 -16.43
CA GLY A 122 -15.84 9.83 -17.87
C GLY A 122 -14.89 8.72 -18.31
N THR A 123 -14.62 7.72 -17.47
CA THR A 123 -13.84 6.54 -17.84
C THR A 123 -14.73 5.36 -18.19
N GLU A 124 -14.24 4.44 -19.02
CA GLU A 124 -14.93 3.16 -19.32
C GLU A 124 -15.31 2.41 -18.04
N LEU A 125 -14.41 2.40 -17.05
CA LEU A 125 -14.69 1.75 -15.78
C LEU A 125 -15.85 2.39 -15.01
N ALA A 126 -16.02 3.72 -15.14
CA ALA A 126 -17.18 4.43 -14.57
C ALA A 126 -18.50 3.95 -15.18
N GLU A 127 -18.54 3.75 -16.49
CA GLU A 127 -19.71 3.22 -17.18
C GLU A 127 -20.02 1.79 -16.74
N ARG A 128 -18.99 0.97 -16.58
CA ARG A 128 -19.11 -0.43 -16.14
C ARG A 128 -19.59 -0.56 -14.69
N VAL A 129 -19.18 0.34 -13.81
CA VAL A 129 -19.71 0.42 -12.44
C VAL A 129 -21.18 0.86 -12.45
N GLN A 130 -21.52 1.87 -13.24
CA GLN A 130 -22.88 2.41 -13.31
C GLN A 130 -23.90 1.40 -13.89
N ASN A 131 -23.50 0.62 -14.89
CA ASN A 131 -24.36 -0.40 -15.50
C ASN A 131 -24.34 -1.76 -14.81
N GLY A 132 -23.54 -1.89 -13.73
CA GLY A 132 -23.44 -3.12 -12.92
C GLY A 132 -22.61 -4.24 -13.54
N SER A 133 -21.89 -3.98 -14.65
CA SER A 133 -21.00 -5.00 -15.25
C SER A 133 -19.64 -5.14 -14.55
N PHE A 134 -19.32 -4.22 -13.62
CA PHE A 134 -18.19 -4.33 -12.71
C PHE A 134 -18.64 -4.02 -11.28
N VAL A 135 -18.32 -4.94 -10.35
CA VAL A 135 -18.65 -4.81 -8.92
C VAL A 135 -17.36 -4.57 -8.13
N LEU A 136 -17.31 -3.47 -7.43
CA LEU A 136 -16.20 -3.13 -6.53
C LEU A 136 -16.16 -4.07 -5.31
N TYR A 137 -14.98 -4.29 -4.74
CA TYR A 137 -14.86 -4.85 -3.40
C TYR A 137 -15.59 -3.95 -2.38
N ASP A 138 -15.87 -4.49 -1.20
CA ASP A 138 -16.23 -3.66 -0.06
C ASP A 138 -14.99 -3.01 0.58
N TRP A 139 -15.21 -1.93 1.36
CA TRP A 139 -14.14 -1.20 2.05
C TRP A 139 -13.35 -2.07 3.02
N GLU A 140 -14.01 -2.98 3.72
CA GLU A 140 -13.39 -3.90 4.68
C GLU A 140 -12.38 -4.80 3.99
N THR A 141 -12.77 -5.39 2.87
CA THR A 141 -11.87 -6.25 2.06
C THR A 141 -10.64 -5.48 1.60
N VAL A 142 -10.79 -4.26 1.09
CA VAL A 142 -9.66 -3.46 0.61
C VAL A 142 -8.74 -3.02 1.75
N LEU A 143 -9.30 -2.60 2.88
CA LEU A 143 -8.50 -2.24 4.05
C LEU A 143 -7.72 -3.44 4.61
N GLU A 144 -8.32 -4.64 4.63
CA GLU A 144 -7.64 -5.86 5.06
C GLU A 144 -6.51 -6.26 4.09
N LEU A 145 -6.74 -6.22 2.77
CA LEU A 145 -5.71 -6.49 1.76
C LEU A 145 -4.54 -5.50 1.86
N CYS A 146 -4.83 -4.22 2.03
CA CYS A 146 -3.78 -3.21 2.23
C CYS A 146 -3.03 -3.40 3.56
N ALA A 147 -3.73 -3.80 4.63
CA ALA A 147 -3.11 -4.10 5.93
C ALA A 147 -2.18 -5.32 5.83
N ASP A 148 -2.62 -6.38 5.16
CA ASP A 148 -1.78 -7.57 4.89
C ASP A 148 -0.54 -7.18 4.08
N ALA A 149 -0.70 -6.31 3.07
CA ALA A 149 0.40 -5.83 2.25
C ALA A 149 1.43 -5.00 3.06
N LEU A 150 0.97 -4.12 3.97
CA LEU A 150 1.88 -3.37 4.86
C LEU A 150 2.66 -4.31 5.78
N CYS A 151 2.01 -5.34 6.35
CA CYS A 151 2.67 -6.33 7.19
C CYS A 151 3.71 -7.14 6.42
N ALA A 152 3.36 -7.68 5.25
CA ALA A 152 4.26 -8.48 4.42
C ALA A 152 5.48 -7.67 3.96
N CYS A 153 5.28 -6.43 3.52
CA CYS A 153 6.38 -5.52 3.16
C CYS A 153 7.31 -5.27 4.36
N ARG A 154 6.75 -5.01 5.55
CA ARG A 154 7.53 -4.77 6.77
C ARG A 154 8.38 -5.98 7.15
N GLN A 155 7.81 -7.20 7.07
CA GLN A 155 8.50 -8.45 7.36
C GLN A 155 9.67 -8.73 6.42
N GLN A 156 9.56 -8.32 5.15
CA GLN A 156 10.60 -8.50 4.14
C GLN A 156 11.54 -7.29 3.98
N GLY A 157 11.41 -6.26 4.83
CA GLY A 157 12.25 -5.07 4.77
C GLY A 157 11.95 -4.14 3.60
N VAL A 158 10.86 -4.34 2.88
CA VAL A 158 10.41 -3.50 1.76
C VAL A 158 9.73 -2.25 2.29
N ARG A 159 10.20 -1.08 1.85
CA ARG A 159 9.63 0.20 2.29
C ARG A 159 8.40 0.58 1.48
N VAL A 160 7.23 0.57 2.10
CA VAL A 160 6.01 1.12 1.48
C VAL A 160 6.06 2.64 1.53
N ILE A 161 6.36 3.25 0.37
CA ILE A 161 6.48 4.69 0.24
C ILE A 161 5.13 5.38 0.00
N ARG A 162 4.12 4.63 -0.42
CA ARG A 162 2.75 5.12 -0.59
C ARG A 162 1.73 4.00 -0.39
N CYS A 163 0.66 4.31 0.34
CA CYS A 163 -0.55 3.49 0.45
C CYS A 163 -1.75 4.44 0.32
N GLY A 164 -2.54 4.27 -0.76
CA GLY A 164 -3.59 5.22 -1.17
C GLY A 164 -3.10 6.31 -2.12
N LEU A 165 -4.03 6.96 -2.82
CA LEU A 165 -3.73 8.05 -3.74
C LEU A 165 -3.33 9.34 -3.02
N HIS A 166 -2.73 10.26 -3.75
CA HIS A 166 -2.47 11.61 -3.24
C HIS A 166 -3.79 12.34 -2.98
N ALA A 167 -3.80 13.18 -1.94
CA ALA A 167 -4.87 14.11 -1.71
C ALA A 167 -4.75 15.25 -2.75
N GLU A 168 -5.38 15.06 -3.90
CA GLU A 168 -5.46 16.05 -4.98
C GLU A 168 -6.92 16.44 -5.19
N ASP A 169 -7.19 17.74 -5.30
CA ASP A 169 -8.54 18.26 -5.48
C ASP A 169 -9.23 17.69 -6.73
N THR A 170 -8.46 17.48 -7.80
CA THR A 170 -8.94 16.88 -9.06
C THR A 170 -9.39 15.44 -8.85
N VAL A 171 -8.64 14.62 -8.14
CA VAL A 171 -9.04 13.25 -7.85
C VAL A 171 -10.26 13.23 -6.95
N GLN A 172 -10.33 14.12 -5.95
CA GLN A 172 -11.47 14.20 -5.04
C GLN A 172 -12.75 14.61 -5.77
N SER A 173 -12.69 15.55 -6.70
CA SER A 173 -13.85 16.04 -7.46
C SER A 173 -14.31 15.08 -8.57
N GLU A 174 -13.40 14.29 -9.13
CA GLU A 174 -13.69 13.39 -10.24
C GLU A 174 -13.94 11.94 -9.83
N ALA A 175 -13.63 11.58 -8.56
CA ALA A 175 -13.90 10.24 -8.05
C ALA A 175 -15.41 10.02 -7.85
N ILE A 176 -15.95 9.02 -8.55
CA ILE A 176 -17.39 8.67 -8.46
C ILE A 176 -17.61 7.38 -7.69
N ALA A 177 -16.58 6.53 -7.56
CA ALA A 177 -16.64 5.27 -6.84
C ALA A 177 -15.21 4.80 -6.48
N GLY A 178 -15.10 3.67 -5.77
CA GLY A 178 -13.84 3.09 -5.35
C GLY A 178 -13.38 3.60 -3.99
N PHE A 179 -12.05 3.57 -3.73
CA PHE A 179 -11.50 3.63 -2.38
C PHE A 179 -10.62 4.87 -2.17
N TYR A 180 -11.15 6.03 -2.55
CA TYR A 180 -10.47 7.30 -2.31
C TYR A 180 -10.72 7.81 -0.89
N HIS A 181 -9.65 8.08 -0.17
CA HIS A 181 -9.67 8.82 1.09
C HIS A 181 -8.35 9.58 1.26
N PRO A 182 -8.34 10.88 1.62
CA PRO A 182 -7.12 11.68 1.73
C PRO A 182 -6.13 11.12 2.76
N ALA A 183 -6.64 10.49 3.82
CA ALA A 183 -5.86 9.81 4.85
C ALA A 183 -5.95 8.26 4.74
N PHE A 184 -5.98 7.69 3.51
CA PHE A 184 -6.21 6.26 3.30
C PHE A 184 -5.23 5.38 4.09
N ARG A 185 -3.95 5.75 4.11
CA ARG A 185 -2.94 5.01 4.89
C ARG A 185 -3.28 4.96 6.38
N GLU A 186 -3.83 6.03 6.95
CA GLU A 186 -4.23 6.05 8.36
C GLU A 186 -5.40 5.10 8.64
N LEU A 187 -6.31 4.93 7.68
CA LEU A 187 -7.39 3.94 7.77
C LEU A 187 -6.83 2.52 7.83
N VAL A 188 -5.84 2.22 6.98
CA VAL A 188 -5.15 0.91 6.97
C VAL A 188 -4.39 0.68 8.27
N GLU A 189 -3.63 1.66 8.75
CA GLU A 189 -2.90 1.58 10.03
C GLU A 189 -3.87 1.45 11.22
N SER A 190 -5.05 2.09 11.14
CA SER A 190 -6.11 1.93 12.13
C SER A 190 -6.66 0.49 12.15
N ARG A 191 -6.77 -0.15 10.98
CA ARG A 191 -7.15 -1.57 10.89
C ARG A 191 -6.12 -2.47 11.58
N LEU A 192 -4.83 -2.19 11.39
CA LEU A 192 -3.75 -2.91 12.10
C LEU A 192 -3.83 -2.72 13.61
N CYS A 193 -4.10 -1.49 14.09
CA CYS A 193 -4.33 -1.24 15.50
C CYS A 193 -5.53 -2.05 16.04
N LEU A 194 -6.61 -2.15 15.29
CA LEU A 194 -7.77 -2.96 15.67
C LEU A 194 -7.42 -4.46 15.80
N ARG A 195 -6.58 -4.99 14.88
CA ARG A 195 -6.09 -6.37 14.98
C ARG A 195 -5.33 -6.59 16.31
N VAL A 196 -4.45 -5.65 16.68
CA VAL A 196 -3.72 -5.68 17.98
C VAL A 196 -4.72 -5.69 19.14
N LEU A 197 -5.67 -4.76 19.15
CA LEU A 197 -6.66 -4.64 20.23
C LEU A 197 -7.49 -5.93 20.36
N LYS A 198 -7.93 -6.50 19.25
CA LYS A 198 -8.66 -7.78 19.23
C LYS A 198 -7.82 -8.93 19.79
N GLN A 199 -6.56 -9.03 19.40
CA GLN A 199 -5.64 -10.05 19.92
C GLN A 199 -5.43 -9.86 21.42
N TRP A 200 -5.19 -8.64 21.89
CA TRP A 200 -5.01 -8.33 23.29
C TRP A 200 -6.27 -8.71 24.11
N MET A 201 -7.47 -8.34 23.66
CA MET A 201 -8.72 -8.71 24.32
C MET A 201 -8.92 -10.22 24.43
N GLN A 202 -8.54 -10.98 23.39
CA GLN A 202 -8.57 -12.46 23.43
C GLN A 202 -7.61 -13.04 24.45
N GLN A 203 -6.42 -12.43 24.63
CA GLN A 203 -5.42 -12.86 25.60
C GLN A 203 -5.76 -12.45 27.05
N HIS A 204 -6.58 -11.41 27.21
CA HIS A 204 -6.95 -10.81 28.49
C HIS A 204 -8.48 -10.74 28.69
N PRO A 205 -9.21 -11.88 28.68
CA PRO A 205 -10.69 -11.90 28.65
C PRO A 205 -11.36 -11.35 29.92
N GLN A 206 -10.60 -11.14 30.99
CA GLN A 206 -11.11 -10.59 32.24
C GLN A 206 -10.91 -9.06 32.37
N GLU A 207 -10.14 -8.48 31.46
CA GLU A 207 -9.85 -7.05 31.50
C GLU A 207 -10.99 -6.26 30.89
N THR A 208 -11.42 -5.21 31.59
CA THR A 208 -12.50 -4.29 31.14
C THR A 208 -11.98 -2.95 30.66
N MET A 209 -10.65 -2.71 30.79
CA MET A 209 -10.00 -1.48 30.35
C MET A 209 -8.65 -1.78 29.72
N ALA A 210 -8.45 -1.28 28.52
CA ALA A 210 -7.18 -1.26 27.82
C ALA A 210 -6.58 0.15 27.87
N GLU A 211 -5.48 0.32 28.61
CA GLU A 211 -4.67 1.53 28.58
C GLU A 211 -3.56 1.33 27.53
N VAL A 212 -3.63 2.07 26.43
CA VAL A 212 -2.75 1.95 25.27
C VAL A 212 -1.83 3.15 25.18
N GLN A 213 -0.54 2.94 25.34
CA GLN A 213 0.48 3.98 25.11
C GLN A 213 0.98 3.88 23.66
N VAL A 214 1.12 5.02 23.00
CA VAL A 214 1.47 5.14 21.58
C VAL A 214 2.38 6.35 21.34
N ALA A 215 3.05 6.34 20.18
CA ALA A 215 3.80 7.51 19.72
C ALA A 215 2.89 8.73 19.52
N PRO A 216 3.42 9.96 19.64
CA PRO A 216 2.69 11.17 19.29
C PRO A 216 2.12 11.10 17.85
N GLY A 217 0.84 11.47 17.68
CA GLY A 217 0.11 11.41 16.41
C GLY A 217 -0.44 10.02 16.04
N TRP A 218 -0.35 9.02 16.94
CA TRP A 218 -0.93 7.69 16.71
C TRP A 218 -2.28 7.46 17.37
N SER A 219 -2.74 8.37 18.21
CA SER A 219 -4.03 8.21 18.93
C SER A 219 -5.22 8.08 17.99
N SER A 220 -5.25 8.81 16.87
CA SER A 220 -6.32 8.70 15.87
C SER A 220 -6.39 7.32 15.24
N ARG A 221 -5.23 6.68 14.96
CA ARG A 221 -5.14 5.34 14.39
C ARG A 221 -5.65 4.27 15.36
N VAL A 222 -5.28 4.41 16.62
CA VAL A 222 -5.76 3.49 17.68
C VAL A 222 -7.23 3.67 17.96
N ALA A 223 -7.74 4.92 18.03
CA ALA A 223 -9.15 5.20 18.22
C ALA A 223 -10.02 4.72 17.05
N GLY A 224 -9.46 4.72 15.84
CA GLY A 224 -10.14 4.41 14.60
C GLY A 224 -10.85 5.61 14.00
N HIS A 225 -11.05 5.58 12.69
CA HIS A 225 -11.82 6.61 11.98
C HIS A 225 -13.26 6.66 12.56
N HIS A 226 -13.73 7.87 12.87
CA HIS A 226 -14.98 8.05 13.61
C HIS A 226 -15.08 7.21 14.90
N ALA A 227 -13.94 6.96 15.55
CA ALA A 227 -13.84 6.17 16.79
C ALA A 227 -14.32 4.71 16.64
N CYS A 228 -14.25 4.11 15.45
CA CYS A 228 -14.73 2.75 15.19
C CYS A 228 -14.02 1.69 16.04
N ASN A 229 -12.71 1.81 16.29
CA ASN A 229 -11.97 0.87 17.14
C ASN A 229 -12.39 1.01 18.62
N ARG A 230 -12.67 2.24 19.08
CA ARG A 230 -13.26 2.46 20.43
C ARG A 230 -14.63 1.80 20.55
N ALA A 231 -15.45 1.91 19.51
CA ALA A 231 -16.77 1.27 19.48
C ALA A 231 -16.63 -0.27 19.55
N ALA A 232 -15.76 -0.86 18.72
CA ALA A 232 -15.50 -2.29 18.72
C ALA A 232 -14.98 -2.81 20.08
N CYS A 233 -14.06 -2.10 20.75
CA CYS A 233 -13.62 -2.45 22.09
C CYS A 233 -14.77 -2.38 23.11
N ARG A 234 -15.61 -1.33 23.05
CA ARG A 234 -16.75 -1.18 23.95
C ARG A 234 -17.81 -2.27 23.77
N GLU A 235 -18.08 -2.67 22.53
CA GLU A 235 -18.96 -3.81 22.21
C GLU A 235 -18.42 -5.13 22.79
N ALA A 236 -17.09 -5.27 22.86
CA ALA A 236 -16.44 -6.39 23.52
C ALA A 236 -16.33 -6.23 25.06
N GLY A 237 -16.93 -5.18 25.65
CA GLY A 237 -16.89 -4.92 27.10
C GLY A 237 -15.64 -4.22 27.61
N VAL A 238 -14.78 -3.72 26.71
CA VAL A 238 -13.49 -3.11 27.06
C VAL A 238 -13.51 -1.60 26.82
N SER A 239 -13.19 -0.80 27.84
CA SER A 239 -12.96 0.64 27.71
C SER A 239 -11.55 0.93 27.20
N LEU A 240 -11.41 1.78 26.19
CA LEU A 240 -10.12 2.13 25.57
C LEU A 240 -9.64 3.51 26.04
N ARG A 241 -8.51 3.54 26.77
CA ARG A 241 -7.79 4.77 27.14
C ARG A 241 -6.52 4.84 26.32
N ILE A 242 -6.29 5.96 25.62
CA ILE A 242 -5.12 6.15 24.75
C ILE A 242 -4.26 7.26 25.32
N ILE A 243 -2.96 7.02 25.43
CA ILE A 243 -1.96 7.94 25.97
C ILE A 243 -0.81 8.09 24.97
N GLU A 244 -0.57 9.31 24.52
CA GLU A 244 0.60 9.59 23.69
C GLU A 244 1.85 9.80 24.55
N THR A 245 2.95 9.17 24.15
CA THR A 245 4.24 9.33 24.80
C THR A 245 5.37 9.15 23.80
N ALA A 246 6.42 9.99 23.92
CA ALA A 246 7.60 9.88 23.07
C ALA A 246 8.46 8.64 23.35
N ALA A 247 8.18 7.91 24.44
CA ALA A 247 8.87 6.66 24.77
C ALA A 247 8.49 5.50 23.83
N ILE A 248 7.35 5.56 23.17
CA ILE A 248 6.87 4.51 22.28
C ILE A 248 7.15 4.90 20.82
N PRO A 249 7.82 4.05 20.02
CA PRO A 249 8.06 4.30 18.62
C PRO A 249 6.77 4.26 17.79
N ALA A 250 6.75 4.96 16.65
CA ALA A 250 5.67 4.89 15.68
C ALA A 250 5.45 3.44 15.20
N GLY A 251 4.21 2.98 15.18
CA GLY A 251 3.86 1.60 14.82
C GLY A 251 3.90 0.61 15.98
N MET A 252 4.30 1.06 17.17
CA MET A 252 4.24 0.23 18.38
C MET A 252 3.06 0.66 19.26
N LEU A 253 2.38 -0.33 19.84
CA LEU A 253 1.41 -0.15 20.91
C LEU A 253 1.91 -0.85 22.19
N GLN A 254 1.91 -0.14 23.31
CA GLN A 254 2.15 -0.73 24.61
C GLN A 254 0.81 -0.79 25.37
N ILE A 255 0.35 -1.99 25.71
CA ILE A 255 -0.91 -2.21 26.44
C ILE A 255 -0.56 -2.91 27.75
N GLY A 256 -0.61 -2.17 28.86
CA GLY A 256 -0.09 -2.67 30.14
C GLY A 256 1.40 -3.00 30.06
N LYS A 257 1.74 -4.29 30.20
CA LYS A 257 3.14 -4.80 30.10
C LYS A 257 3.48 -5.32 28.70
N ASP A 258 2.51 -5.45 27.81
CA ASP A 258 2.67 -6.11 26.51
C ASP A 258 2.92 -5.09 25.41
N GLY A 259 3.99 -5.29 24.65
CA GLY A 259 4.36 -4.48 23.50
C GLY A 259 3.99 -5.18 22.18
N TYR A 260 3.36 -4.43 21.27
CA TYR A 260 2.92 -4.95 19.96
C TYR A 260 3.44 -4.07 18.82
N ASP A 261 4.11 -4.68 17.85
CA ASP A 261 4.35 -4.04 16.53
C ASP A 261 3.11 -4.28 15.65
N VAL A 262 2.40 -3.22 15.29
CA VAL A 262 1.17 -3.32 14.50
C VAL A 262 1.39 -3.98 13.13
N PHE A 263 2.62 -3.95 12.61
CA PHE A 263 2.97 -4.55 11.33
C PHE A 263 3.41 -6.02 11.42
N GLN A 264 3.51 -6.58 12.62
CA GLN A 264 3.87 -8.00 12.82
C GLN A 264 2.65 -8.88 13.14
N ILE A 265 1.48 -8.30 13.29
CA ILE A 265 0.26 -9.04 13.59
C ILE A 265 -0.29 -9.63 12.30
N ALA A 266 -0.33 -10.96 12.24
CA ALA A 266 -0.96 -11.69 11.17
C ALA A 266 -2.43 -11.25 11.01
N GLY A 267 -2.87 -11.11 9.77
CA GLY A 267 -4.29 -10.97 9.49
C GLY A 267 -5.04 -12.13 10.14
N THR A 268 -6.16 -11.85 10.77
CA THR A 268 -7.07 -12.93 11.17
C THR A 268 -7.46 -13.65 9.89
N ALA A 269 -6.86 -14.83 9.67
CA ALA A 269 -7.36 -15.73 8.66
C ALA A 269 -8.87 -15.85 8.92
N ARG A 270 -9.67 -15.44 7.96
CA ARG A 270 -11.09 -15.81 8.00
C ARG A 270 -11.09 -17.34 7.89
N ILE A 271 -11.39 -17.99 9.02
CA ILE A 271 -11.80 -19.38 9.04
C ILE A 271 -13.10 -19.51 8.26
#